data_d54d44311752c0118adca24382ebca72
#
_entry.id   d54d44311752c0118adca24382ebca72
#
_cell.length_a   1.000
_cell.length_b   1.000
_cell.length_c   1.000
_cell.angle_alpha   90.00
_cell.angle_beta   90.00
_cell.angle_gamma   90.00
#
_symmetry.space_group_name_H-M   'P 1'
#
loop_
_entity.id
_entity.type
_entity.pdbx_description
1 polymer ?
#
loop_
_entity_poly.entity_id
_entity_poly.type
_entity_poly.pdbx_seq_one_letter_code
_entity_poly.pdbx_strand_id
1 'polypeptide(L)'
;MTLDVAPQAEKEFSIPVKNVSGKAGVEYYVHFSVVTTQPESLIPVGYEIAYEQFRLPVEANKIAYKAAGPDLGCKEEGSTLVVSSPKVYFAFDRTSGMVTSYKVNGFEYFDKETGVQPNFWRAPNDNDYGNSNPKRLQIWKASSHNFKVSNAAVRMEGKNALLNVVYDLPAGNQYCVDYKIYPDGVVNVAVKFTATDQEAVKTDVPEDTHLATYTPGKKKEKKDNLEVPRIGIRFHIPQDMNIVEYFGRGPEENYIDRNAGSMVGRYKTIADSMYVDYVRPQENGHRTDTRWVVLSDKSGRGLLVQAENTIGFNALRNTIEDFDAEDSSRPYQWRNRSPEEIENHDLDEAKNAMRKMTHVNDIIPRDFVEVCVDMKQQGVAGYDSWGAKVQPGYTIPANQNYEWGFTFVPIKAKADVDKSLRYDY
;
A
#
# COMPACT_ATOMS: atom_id res chain seq x y z
N MET A 1 7.99 -14.49 -35.51
CA MET A 1 9.39 -14.54 -36.00
C MET A 1 10.01 -15.79 -35.42
N THR A 2 10.75 -16.58 -36.20
CA THR A 2 11.48 -17.75 -35.67
C THR A 2 12.86 -17.30 -35.23
N LEU A 3 13.26 -17.65 -34.03
CA LEU A 3 14.61 -17.42 -33.54
C LEU A 3 15.47 -18.63 -33.86
N ASP A 4 16.52 -18.39 -34.63
CA ASP A 4 17.56 -19.37 -34.96
C ASP A 4 18.88 -18.85 -34.37
N VAL A 5 19.12 -19.19 -33.12
CA VAL A 5 20.28 -18.77 -32.34
C VAL A 5 20.86 -20.00 -31.64
N ALA A 6 22.13 -20.28 -31.91
CA ALA A 6 22.82 -21.43 -31.30
C ALA A 6 22.98 -21.23 -29.79
N PRO A 7 23.10 -22.31 -28.97
CA PRO A 7 23.39 -22.21 -27.55
C PRO A 7 24.61 -21.33 -27.29
N GLN A 8 24.50 -20.42 -26.33
CA GLN A 8 25.56 -19.45 -25.92
C GLN A 8 25.96 -18.44 -27.02
N ALA A 9 25.19 -18.35 -28.10
CA ALA A 9 25.39 -17.35 -29.14
C ALA A 9 24.43 -16.17 -28.99
N GLU A 10 24.80 -15.04 -29.57
CA GLU A 10 23.99 -13.82 -29.63
C GLU A 10 23.60 -13.52 -31.06
N LYS A 11 22.41 -12.97 -31.26
CA LYS A 11 21.93 -12.51 -32.56
C LYS A 11 21.07 -11.28 -32.41
N GLU A 12 21.39 -10.25 -33.17
CA GLU A 12 20.62 -9.01 -33.20
C GLU A 12 19.43 -9.11 -34.16
N PHE A 13 18.27 -8.63 -33.74
CA PHE A 13 17.07 -8.57 -34.55
C PHE A 13 16.50 -7.15 -34.53
N SER A 14 16.23 -6.58 -35.69
CA SER A 14 15.49 -5.32 -35.82
C SER A 14 13.99 -5.60 -35.89
N ILE A 15 13.23 -5.08 -34.93
CA ILE A 15 11.79 -5.23 -34.86
C ILE A 15 11.14 -3.88 -35.13
N PRO A 16 10.36 -3.75 -36.26
CA PRO A 16 9.70 -2.49 -36.57
C PRO A 16 8.56 -2.23 -35.61
N VAL A 17 8.67 -1.16 -34.82
CA VAL A 17 7.58 -0.66 -33.95
C VAL A 17 6.80 0.37 -34.76
N LYS A 18 5.47 0.20 -34.85
CA LYS A 18 4.59 1.20 -35.50
C LYS A 18 4.63 2.51 -34.77
N ASN A 19 4.64 3.62 -35.48
CA ASN A 19 4.47 4.94 -34.88
C ASN A 19 3.12 5.01 -34.19
N VAL A 20 3.13 5.35 -32.89
CA VAL A 20 1.94 5.49 -32.07
C VAL A 20 1.81 6.96 -31.66
N SER A 21 0.63 7.54 -31.87
CA SER A 21 0.32 8.88 -31.36
C SER A 21 -0.10 8.81 -29.91
N GLY A 22 0.54 9.59 -29.05
CA GLY A 22 0.24 9.65 -27.63
C GLY A 22 -1.20 10.12 -27.34
N LYS A 23 -1.80 9.57 -26.30
CA LYS A 23 -3.09 10.01 -25.74
C LYS A 23 -2.92 10.32 -24.27
N ALA A 24 -3.54 11.39 -23.78
CA ALA A 24 -3.50 11.78 -22.39
C ALA A 24 -3.96 10.64 -21.47
N GLY A 25 -3.19 10.35 -20.42
CA GLY A 25 -3.47 9.29 -19.45
C GLY A 25 -3.21 7.87 -19.95
N VAL A 26 -2.53 7.69 -21.10
CA VAL A 26 -2.23 6.37 -21.70
C VAL A 26 -0.72 6.18 -21.80
N GLU A 27 -0.22 5.07 -21.27
CA GLU A 27 1.14 4.58 -21.48
C GLU A 27 1.16 3.48 -22.55
N TYR A 28 2.25 3.37 -23.26
CA TYR A 28 2.42 2.41 -24.35
C TYR A 28 3.61 1.49 -24.05
N TYR A 29 3.40 0.19 -24.26
CA TYR A 29 4.40 -0.84 -24.02
C TYR A 29 4.57 -1.75 -25.22
N VAL A 30 5.79 -2.21 -25.44
CA VAL A 30 6.09 -3.37 -26.28
C VAL A 30 6.30 -4.55 -25.36
N HIS A 31 5.61 -5.64 -25.64
CA HIS A 31 5.77 -6.90 -24.95
C HIS A 31 6.39 -7.93 -25.91
N PHE A 32 7.46 -8.56 -25.49
CA PHE A 32 8.12 -9.66 -26.17
C PHE A 32 7.81 -10.95 -25.45
N SER A 33 7.40 -11.95 -26.22
CA SER A 33 7.16 -13.30 -25.71
C SER A 33 7.89 -14.29 -26.59
N VAL A 34 8.72 -15.13 -26.01
CA VAL A 34 9.46 -16.20 -26.69
C VAL A 34 8.80 -17.52 -26.33
N VAL A 35 8.28 -18.20 -27.36
CA VAL A 35 7.52 -19.44 -27.18
C VAL A 35 8.16 -20.59 -27.90
N THR A 36 7.94 -21.80 -27.40
CA THR A 36 8.38 -23.04 -28.06
C THR A 36 7.64 -23.27 -29.37
N THR A 37 8.34 -23.68 -30.44
CA THR A 37 7.77 -24.01 -31.74
C THR A 37 7.65 -25.50 -31.96
N GLN A 38 8.35 -26.32 -31.17
CA GLN A 38 8.32 -27.78 -31.23
C GLN A 38 7.97 -28.32 -29.84
N PRO A 39 7.27 -29.45 -29.75
CA PRO A 39 7.01 -30.09 -28.47
C PRO A 39 8.27 -30.74 -27.92
N GLU A 40 8.53 -30.56 -26.63
CA GLU A 40 9.50 -31.33 -25.88
C GLU A 40 8.78 -32.20 -24.85
N SER A 41 9.51 -33.12 -24.19
CA SER A 41 8.94 -34.16 -23.35
C SER A 41 7.89 -33.65 -22.30
N LEU A 42 8.09 -32.49 -21.71
CA LEU A 42 7.20 -31.89 -20.71
C LEU A 42 6.74 -30.48 -21.07
N ILE A 43 7.13 -29.97 -22.22
CA ILE A 43 6.87 -28.59 -22.64
C ILE A 43 6.08 -28.63 -23.94
N PRO A 44 4.80 -28.17 -23.93
CA PRO A 44 3.99 -28.14 -25.16
C PRO A 44 4.44 -27.04 -26.12
N VAL A 45 4.04 -27.16 -27.38
CA VAL A 45 4.17 -26.07 -28.37
C VAL A 45 3.40 -24.83 -27.86
N GLY A 46 4.01 -23.66 -28.01
CA GLY A 46 3.43 -22.38 -27.55
C GLY A 46 3.68 -22.07 -26.09
N TYR A 47 4.44 -22.90 -25.37
CA TYR A 47 4.85 -22.58 -24.01
C TYR A 47 5.80 -21.39 -23.99
N GLU A 48 5.50 -20.37 -23.19
CA GLU A 48 6.33 -19.17 -23.06
C GLU A 48 7.56 -19.47 -22.18
N ILE A 49 8.75 -19.40 -22.79
CA ILE A 49 10.02 -19.67 -22.11
C ILE A 49 10.74 -18.41 -21.65
N ALA A 50 10.41 -17.26 -22.23
CA ALA A 50 10.94 -15.96 -21.82
C ALA A 50 10.01 -14.85 -22.28
N TYR A 51 10.00 -13.78 -21.52
CA TYR A 51 9.26 -12.56 -21.86
C TYR A 51 10.01 -11.32 -21.37
N GLU A 52 9.71 -10.18 -22.00
CA GLU A 52 10.22 -8.87 -21.60
C GLU A 52 9.24 -7.78 -22.02
N GLN A 53 9.22 -6.68 -21.27
CA GLN A 53 8.33 -5.56 -21.52
C GLN A 53 9.10 -4.24 -21.46
N PHE A 54 8.93 -3.41 -22.48
CA PHE A 54 9.55 -2.09 -22.56
C PHE A 54 8.48 -1.00 -22.70
N ARG A 55 8.56 0.04 -21.88
CA ARG A 55 7.75 1.24 -22.05
C ARG A 55 8.26 2.02 -23.25
N LEU A 56 7.35 2.39 -24.15
CA LEU A 56 7.66 3.28 -25.27
C LEU A 56 7.67 4.74 -24.78
N PRO A 57 8.60 5.58 -25.27
CA PRO A 57 8.67 6.99 -24.93
C PRO A 57 7.61 7.80 -25.71
N VAL A 58 6.36 7.39 -25.59
CA VAL A 58 5.20 8.05 -26.24
C VAL A 58 4.35 8.67 -25.14
N GLU A 59 4.30 9.97 -25.12
CA GLU A 59 3.60 10.75 -24.10
C GLU A 59 2.63 11.74 -24.74
N ALA A 60 1.60 12.12 -24.00
CA ALA A 60 0.73 13.24 -24.30
C ALA A 60 0.39 13.98 -23.02
N ASN A 61 0.36 15.30 -23.09
CA ASN A 61 0.03 16.14 -21.93
C ASN A 61 -1.37 15.82 -21.43
N LYS A 62 -1.49 15.67 -20.12
CA LYS A 62 -2.79 15.64 -19.46
C LYS A 62 -3.49 16.98 -19.55
N ILE A 63 -4.78 16.98 -19.40
CA ILE A 63 -5.63 18.18 -19.45
C ILE A 63 -5.70 18.75 -18.04
N ALA A 64 -5.41 20.06 -17.89
CA ALA A 64 -5.56 20.72 -16.59
C ALA A 64 -6.99 20.56 -16.06
N TYR A 65 -7.12 20.04 -14.84
CA TYR A 65 -8.42 19.77 -14.25
C TYR A 65 -9.15 21.06 -13.88
N LYS A 66 -10.42 21.11 -14.21
CA LYS A 66 -11.32 22.23 -13.86
C LYS A 66 -12.58 21.64 -13.24
N ALA A 67 -12.70 21.74 -11.94
CA ALA A 67 -13.86 21.29 -11.22
C ALA A 67 -15.11 22.15 -11.53
N ALA A 68 -16.25 21.50 -11.57
CA ALA A 68 -17.55 22.14 -11.71
C ALA A 68 -18.51 21.61 -10.65
N GLY A 69 -19.06 22.50 -9.85
CA GLY A 69 -19.99 22.13 -8.78
C GLY A 69 -20.49 23.34 -8.00
N PRO A 70 -21.38 23.11 -7.04
CA PRO A 70 -21.83 24.17 -6.12
C PRO A 70 -20.68 24.62 -5.23
N ASP A 71 -20.74 25.87 -4.77
CA ASP A 71 -19.71 26.40 -3.89
C ASP A 71 -19.60 25.58 -2.60
N LEU A 72 -18.36 25.32 -2.19
CA LEU A 72 -18.04 24.66 -0.93
C LEU A 72 -18.08 25.66 0.23
N GLY A 73 -18.45 25.18 1.41
CA GLY A 73 -18.30 25.87 2.68
C GLY A 73 -17.44 25.08 3.64
N CYS A 74 -16.68 25.78 4.47
CA CYS A 74 -15.89 25.18 5.55
C CYS A 74 -16.50 25.59 6.89
N LYS A 75 -16.60 24.63 7.83
CA LYS A 75 -17.04 24.88 9.20
C LYS A 75 -16.32 23.97 10.18
N GLU A 76 -16.30 24.39 11.45
CA GLU A 76 -15.83 23.59 12.57
C GLU A 76 -17.03 23.19 13.44
N GLU A 77 -17.14 21.89 13.73
CA GLU A 77 -18.18 21.32 14.59
C GLU A 77 -17.52 20.52 15.71
N GLY A 78 -17.23 21.16 16.84
CA GLY A 78 -16.45 20.55 17.92
C GLY A 78 -15.04 20.17 17.46
N SER A 79 -14.69 18.90 17.52
CA SER A 79 -13.40 18.36 17.02
C SER A 79 -13.38 18.17 15.50
N THR A 80 -14.52 18.26 14.82
CA THR A 80 -14.66 17.92 13.40
C THR A 80 -14.54 19.14 12.51
N LEU A 81 -13.65 19.05 11.52
CA LEU A 81 -13.53 19.99 10.38
C LEU A 81 -14.38 19.47 9.24
N VAL A 82 -15.31 20.29 8.76
CA VAL A 82 -16.25 19.88 7.71
C VAL A 82 -16.11 20.79 6.50
N VAL A 83 -15.98 20.18 5.33
CA VAL A 83 -16.15 20.82 4.01
C VAL A 83 -17.42 20.29 3.39
N SER A 84 -18.35 21.16 3.05
CA SER A 84 -19.65 20.72 2.55
C SER A 84 -20.27 21.63 1.48
N SER A 85 -21.12 21.02 0.67
CA SER A 85 -22.05 21.63 -0.27
C SER A 85 -23.27 20.71 -0.44
N PRO A 86 -24.28 21.07 -1.23
CA PRO A 86 -25.37 20.12 -1.54
C PRO A 86 -24.91 18.80 -2.18
N LYS A 87 -23.68 18.77 -2.73
CA LYS A 87 -23.13 17.63 -3.45
C LYS A 87 -22.04 16.89 -2.69
N VAL A 88 -21.22 17.60 -1.93
CA VAL A 88 -20.01 17.09 -1.28
C VAL A 88 -20.14 17.23 0.22
N TYR A 89 -19.71 16.22 0.94
CA TYR A 89 -19.49 16.25 2.39
C TYR A 89 -18.19 15.54 2.70
N PHE A 90 -17.22 16.27 3.27
CA PHE A 90 -15.92 15.74 3.66
C PHE A 90 -15.64 16.17 5.11
N ALA A 91 -15.41 15.20 5.99
CA ALA A 91 -15.24 15.47 7.41
C ALA A 91 -13.97 14.83 7.94
N PHE A 92 -13.22 15.61 8.72
CA PHE A 92 -12.02 15.18 9.43
C PHE A 92 -12.20 15.43 10.92
N ASP A 93 -11.96 14.41 11.75
CA ASP A 93 -12.02 14.54 13.19
C ASP A 93 -10.61 14.65 13.80
N ARG A 94 -10.36 15.77 14.50
CA ARG A 94 -9.07 16.05 15.16
C ARG A 94 -8.74 15.07 16.28
N THR A 95 -9.77 14.48 16.91
CA THR A 95 -9.59 13.57 18.05
C THR A 95 -9.08 12.21 17.60
N SER A 96 -9.71 11.63 16.59
CA SER A 96 -9.27 10.37 16.00
C SER A 96 -8.12 10.53 15.00
N GLY A 97 -7.94 11.75 14.47
CA GLY A 97 -6.93 12.04 13.42
C GLY A 97 -7.27 11.43 12.07
N MET A 98 -8.55 11.19 11.78
CA MET A 98 -9.00 10.50 10.58
C MET A 98 -10.00 11.33 9.77
N VAL A 99 -10.01 11.12 8.45
CA VAL A 99 -11.15 11.51 7.61
C VAL A 99 -12.28 10.53 7.89
N THR A 100 -13.32 10.98 8.57
CA THR A 100 -14.41 10.14 9.08
C THR A 100 -15.60 10.01 8.13
N SER A 101 -15.66 10.86 7.10
CA SER A 101 -16.71 10.78 6.07
C SER A 101 -16.25 11.44 4.77
N TYR A 102 -16.53 10.78 3.68
CA TYR A 102 -16.35 11.33 2.34
C TYR A 102 -17.55 10.95 1.46
N LYS A 103 -18.48 11.90 1.31
CA LYS A 103 -19.71 11.71 0.53
C LYS A 103 -19.74 12.58 -0.71
N VAL A 104 -20.17 11.98 -1.81
CA VAL A 104 -20.49 12.71 -3.04
C VAL A 104 -21.85 12.27 -3.57
N ASN A 105 -22.74 13.22 -3.79
CA ASN A 105 -24.15 12.98 -4.16
C ASN A 105 -24.85 12.01 -3.20
N GLY A 106 -24.56 12.12 -1.90
CA GLY A 106 -25.17 11.29 -0.84
C GLY A 106 -24.57 9.89 -0.69
N PHE A 107 -23.64 9.47 -1.54
CA PHE A 107 -22.96 8.19 -1.41
C PHE A 107 -21.70 8.32 -0.55
N GLU A 108 -21.60 7.50 0.52
CA GLU A 108 -20.43 7.44 1.42
C GLU A 108 -19.40 6.47 0.84
N TYR A 109 -18.16 6.95 0.68
CA TYR A 109 -17.05 6.16 0.14
C TYR A 109 -16.24 5.46 1.21
N PHE A 110 -16.20 5.98 2.43
CA PHE A 110 -15.45 5.38 3.52
C PHE A 110 -16.37 4.63 4.49
N ASP A 111 -15.85 3.59 5.09
CA ASP A 111 -16.50 2.97 6.23
C ASP A 111 -16.43 3.92 7.44
N LYS A 112 -17.50 3.93 8.23
CA LYS A 112 -17.65 4.89 9.34
C LYS A 112 -16.66 4.68 10.49
N GLU A 113 -16.10 3.49 10.61
CA GLU A 113 -15.25 3.13 11.74
C GLU A 113 -13.78 3.44 11.48
N THR A 114 -13.31 3.34 10.24
CA THR A 114 -11.90 3.52 9.90
C THR A 114 -11.74 4.36 8.64
N GLY A 115 -11.62 5.66 8.82
CA GLY A 115 -11.33 6.60 7.76
C GLY A 115 -9.85 6.67 7.41
N VAL A 116 -9.49 7.60 6.50
CA VAL A 116 -8.11 7.77 6.05
C VAL A 116 -7.20 8.19 7.20
N GLN A 117 -6.14 7.42 7.40
CA GLN A 117 -5.15 7.62 8.45
C GLN A 117 -3.73 7.24 7.98
N PRO A 118 -2.67 7.75 8.64
CA PRO A 118 -1.28 7.37 8.34
C PRO A 118 -1.03 5.87 8.51
N ASN A 119 -0.15 5.32 7.67
CA ASN A 119 0.26 3.92 7.77
C ASN A 119 1.76 3.77 7.50
N PHE A 120 2.49 3.21 8.48
CA PHE A 120 3.93 2.98 8.42
C PHE A 120 4.29 1.51 8.65
N TRP A 121 3.28 0.64 8.78
CA TRP A 121 3.45 -0.74 9.15
C TRP A 121 2.93 -1.70 8.07
N ARG A 122 3.53 -2.87 8.00
CA ARG A 122 3.03 -4.04 7.31
C ARG A 122 3.11 -5.25 8.21
N ALA A 123 2.29 -6.25 7.97
CA ALA A 123 2.36 -7.49 8.73
C ALA A 123 3.73 -8.18 8.50
N PRO A 124 4.41 -8.61 9.56
CA PRO A 124 5.69 -9.28 9.44
C PRO A 124 5.56 -10.65 8.76
N ASN A 125 6.54 -11.00 7.94
CA ASN A 125 6.70 -12.35 7.41
C ASN A 125 7.70 -13.17 8.26
N ASP A 126 7.94 -14.42 7.89
CA ASP A 126 8.82 -15.31 8.65
C ASP A 126 10.27 -14.79 8.70
N ASN A 127 10.79 -14.18 7.63
CA ASN A 127 12.11 -13.57 7.64
C ASN A 127 12.18 -12.35 8.57
N ASP A 128 11.09 -11.56 8.64
CA ASP A 128 11.00 -10.43 9.57
C ASP A 128 11.07 -10.88 11.02
N TYR A 129 10.41 -11.99 11.36
CA TYR A 129 10.54 -12.59 12.69
C TYR A 129 11.96 -13.11 12.93
N GLY A 130 12.55 -13.78 11.95
CA GLY A 130 13.91 -14.30 12.01
C GLY A 130 14.97 -13.21 12.24
N ASN A 131 14.79 -12.02 11.67
CA ASN A 131 15.71 -10.89 11.84
C ASN A 131 15.27 -9.88 12.91
N SER A 132 14.26 -10.22 13.72
CA SER A 132 13.70 -9.38 14.78
C SER A 132 13.12 -8.04 14.30
N ASN A 133 12.64 -7.95 13.05
CA ASN A 133 12.01 -6.76 12.48
C ASN A 133 10.89 -6.20 13.37
N PRO A 134 9.92 -7.01 13.89
CA PRO A 134 8.85 -6.49 14.73
C PRO A 134 9.33 -5.77 16.00
N LYS A 135 10.45 -6.19 16.58
CA LYS A 135 11.08 -5.51 17.73
C LYS A 135 11.89 -4.30 17.29
N ARG A 136 12.69 -4.48 16.25
CA ARG A 136 13.62 -3.48 15.74
C ARG A 136 12.89 -2.27 15.16
N LEU A 137 11.75 -2.47 14.51
CA LEU A 137 10.96 -1.45 13.83
C LEU A 137 9.62 -1.15 14.51
N GLN A 138 9.41 -1.59 15.76
CA GLN A 138 8.15 -1.41 16.52
C GLN A 138 7.68 0.04 16.59
N ILE A 139 8.58 1.00 16.50
CA ILE A 139 8.25 2.43 16.47
C ILE A 139 7.32 2.78 15.33
N TRP A 140 7.45 2.13 14.16
CA TRP A 140 6.62 2.37 13.00
C TRP A 140 5.23 1.73 13.12
N LYS A 141 5.13 0.59 13.84
CA LYS A 141 3.85 0.06 14.26
C LYS A 141 3.14 1.05 15.19
N ALA A 142 3.85 1.54 16.18
CA ALA A 142 3.34 2.58 17.10
C ALA A 142 2.96 3.86 16.33
N SER A 143 3.73 4.27 15.32
CA SER A 143 3.43 5.43 14.47
C SER A 143 2.15 5.28 13.64
N SER A 144 1.74 4.04 13.33
CA SER A 144 0.50 3.75 12.61
C SER A 144 -0.75 3.75 13.50
N HIS A 145 -0.58 3.70 14.84
CA HIS A 145 -1.70 3.63 15.79
C HIS A 145 -1.74 4.79 16.78
N ASN A 146 -0.56 5.34 17.13
CA ASN A 146 -0.40 6.33 18.21
C ASN A 146 0.05 7.70 17.66
N PHE A 147 -0.29 8.02 16.43
CA PHE A 147 -0.07 9.36 15.87
C PHE A 147 -0.94 10.39 16.59
N LYS A 148 -0.47 11.63 16.67
CA LYS A 148 -1.20 12.74 17.26
C LYS A 148 -1.35 13.85 16.25
N VAL A 149 -2.55 14.37 16.12
CA VAL A 149 -2.79 15.59 15.33
C VAL A 149 -2.23 16.77 16.12
N SER A 150 -1.14 17.35 15.63
CA SER A 150 -0.56 18.56 16.22
C SER A 150 -1.15 19.83 15.61
N ASN A 151 -1.61 19.77 14.37
CA ASN A 151 -2.34 20.84 13.72
C ASN A 151 -3.34 20.27 12.71
N ALA A 152 -4.53 20.83 12.66
CA ALA A 152 -5.49 20.60 11.58
C ALA A 152 -6.28 21.89 11.33
N ALA A 153 -6.27 22.36 10.11
CA ALA A 153 -6.94 23.60 9.71
C ALA A 153 -7.58 23.46 8.33
N VAL A 154 -8.76 24.04 8.18
CA VAL A 154 -9.48 24.08 6.91
C VAL A 154 -9.70 25.52 6.47
N ARG A 155 -9.50 25.79 5.18
CA ARG A 155 -9.73 27.12 4.58
C ARG A 155 -10.21 27.00 3.14
N MET A 156 -10.83 28.05 2.67
CA MET A 156 -11.16 28.17 1.24
C MET A 156 -9.96 28.68 0.44
N GLU A 157 -9.72 28.10 -0.71
CA GLU A 157 -8.75 28.51 -1.71
C GLU A 157 -9.44 28.65 -3.06
N GLY A 158 -9.91 29.84 -3.35
CA GLY A 158 -10.78 30.09 -4.49
C GLY A 158 -12.12 29.35 -4.33
N LYS A 159 -12.43 28.45 -5.27
CA LYS A 159 -13.63 27.58 -5.19
C LYS A 159 -13.38 26.24 -4.49
N ASN A 160 -12.13 25.93 -4.19
CA ASN A 160 -11.73 24.70 -3.54
C ASN A 160 -11.61 24.91 -2.03
N ALA A 161 -11.70 23.85 -1.24
CA ALA A 161 -11.31 23.86 0.16
C ALA A 161 -9.96 23.15 0.32
N LEU A 162 -9.11 23.67 1.18
CA LEU A 162 -7.86 23.06 1.58
C LEU A 162 -7.93 22.69 3.05
N LEU A 163 -7.82 21.41 3.35
CA LEU A 163 -7.63 20.88 4.70
C LEU A 163 -6.17 20.44 4.85
N ASN A 164 -5.45 21.09 5.74
CA ASN A 164 -4.08 20.73 6.12
C ASN A 164 -4.10 20.01 7.45
N VAL A 165 -3.42 18.86 7.53
CA VAL A 165 -3.29 18.07 8.75
C VAL A 165 -1.83 17.77 9.00
N VAL A 166 -1.36 18.02 10.21
CA VAL A 166 -0.01 17.66 10.68
C VAL A 166 -0.12 16.64 11.78
N TYR A 167 0.51 15.51 11.58
CA TYR A 167 0.62 14.46 12.57
C TYR A 167 2.03 14.45 13.17
N ASP A 168 2.10 14.49 14.48
CA ASP A 168 3.32 14.18 15.21
C ASP A 168 3.41 12.66 15.41
N LEU A 169 4.50 12.11 14.96
CA LEU A 169 4.80 10.69 15.06
C LEU A 169 5.79 10.45 16.20
N PRO A 170 5.84 9.23 16.77
CA PRO A 170 6.90 8.83 17.68
C PRO A 170 8.28 9.16 17.11
N ALA A 171 9.24 9.45 18.00
CA ALA A 171 10.60 9.89 17.68
C ALA A 171 10.72 11.26 17.01
N GLY A 172 9.67 12.08 17.03
CA GLY A 172 9.69 13.45 16.57
C GLY A 172 9.59 13.61 15.03
N ASN A 173 9.36 12.55 14.30
CA ASN A 173 9.03 12.64 12.88
C ASN A 173 7.65 13.30 12.69
N GLN A 174 7.43 13.88 11.52
CA GLN A 174 6.13 14.46 11.18
C GLN A 174 5.59 13.90 9.87
N TYR A 175 4.27 13.82 9.80
CA TYR A 175 3.54 13.44 8.60
C TYR A 175 2.48 14.48 8.31
N CYS A 176 2.62 15.19 7.20
CA CYS A 176 1.70 16.22 6.78
C CYS A 176 0.85 15.71 5.62
N VAL A 177 -0.45 15.95 5.68
CA VAL A 177 -1.40 15.60 4.62
C VAL A 177 -2.23 16.81 4.26
N ASP A 178 -2.16 17.21 3.00
CA ASP A 178 -2.97 18.27 2.41
C ASP A 178 -4.06 17.64 1.54
N TYR A 179 -5.31 17.90 1.89
CA TYR A 179 -6.49 17.51 1.11
C TYR A 179 -7.03 18.75 0.40
N LYS A 180 -6.90 18.80 -0.92
CA LYS A 180 -7.55 19.82 -1.75
C LYS A 180 -8.86 19.26 -2.28
N ILE A 181 -9.97 19.73 -1.70
CA ILE A 181 -11.31 19.27 -2.01
C ILE A 181 -11.91 20.18 -3.08
N TYR A 182 -12.35 19.60 -4.17
CA TYR A 182 -12.97 20.29 -5.29
C TYR A 182 -14.50 20.28 -5.20
N PRO A 183 -15.19 21.27 -5.83
CA PRO A 183 -16.66 21.41 -5.78
C PRO A 183 -17.46 20.21 -6.30
N ASP A 184 -16.88 19.35 -7.10
CA ASP A 184 -17.50 18.14 -7.63
C ASP A 184 -17.20 16.87 -6.83
N GLY A 185 -16.39 17.01 -5.79
CA GLY A 185 -16.05 15.95 -4.86
C GLY A 185 -14.71 15.26 -5.14
N VAL A 186 -13.98 15.61 -6.19
CA VAL A 186 -12.59 15.18 -6.36
C VAL A 186 -11.76 15.68 -5.19
N VAL A 187 -10.84 14.87 -4.68
CA VAL A 187 -9.92 15.23 -3.60
C VAL A 187 -8.48 14.90 -4.01
N ASN A 188 -7.67 15.93 -4.26
CA ASN A 188 -6.24 15.74 -4.43
C ASN A 188 -5.57 15.68 -3.06
N VAL A 189 -4.68 14.72 -2.86
CA VAL A 189 -4.00 14.43 -1.59
C VAL A 189 -2.50 14.55 -1.81
N ALA A 190 -1.89 15.53 -1.17
CA ALA A 190 -0.44 15.69 -1.14
C ALA A 190 0.09 15.33 0.25
N VAL A 191 1.15 14.55 0.28
CA VAL A 191 1.67 13.98 1.53
C VAL A 191 3.16 14.25 1.65
N LYS A 192 3.57 14.65 2.85
CA LYS A 192 4.97 14.89 3.19
C LYS A 192 5.34 14.19 4.49
N PHE A 193 6.31 13.30 4.43
CA PHE A 193 7.00 12.77 5.59
C PHE A 193 8.26 13.59 5.84
N THR A 194 8.41 14.12 7.04
CA THR A 194 9.59 14.88 7.46
C THR A 194 10.30 14.10 8.55
N ALA A 195 11.50 13.63 8.22
CA ALA A 195 12.39 12.98 9.18
C ALA A 195 13.03 14.02 10.08
N THR A 196 13.24 13.67 11.34
CA THR A 196 14.03 14.49 12.26
C THR A 196 15.51 14.16 12.08
N ASP A 197 16.38 15.17 12.27
CA ASP A 197 17.86 15.03 12.29
C ASP A 197 18.38 14.30 13.54
N GLN A 198 17.56 13.49 14.17
CA GLN A 198 18.01 12.76 15.34
C GLN A 198 19.02 11.68 14.96
N GLU A 199 20.18 11.69 15.63
CA GLU A 199 20.97 10.47 15.79
C GLU A 199 20.00 9.33 16.09
N ALA A 200 20.07 8.31 15.27
CA ALA A 200 19.19 7.15 15.21
C ALA A 200 18.35 6.91 16.46
N VAL A 201 17.06 6.82 16.30
CA VAL A 201 16.12 6.59 17.39
C VAL A 201 16.59 5.38 18.20
N LYS A 202 17.12 5.64 19.36
CA LYS A 202 17.53 4.60 20.31
C LYS A 202 16.25 3.93 20.80
N THR A 203 15.90 2.81 20.24
CA THR A 203 14.94 1.92 20.88
C THR A 203 15.68 1.25 22.03
N ASP A 204 15.21 1.43 23.25
CA ASP A 204 15.56 0.58 24.38
C ASP A 204 14.98 -0.82 24.17
N VAL A 205 15.49 -1.52 23.17
CA VAL A 205 15.18 -2.94 22.97
C VAL A 205 16.13 -3.69 23.91
N PRO A 206 15.64 -4.45 24.88
CA PRO A 206 16.46 -5.28 25.73
C PRO A 206 17.41 -6.14 24.86
N GLU A 207 18.68 -6.25 25.28
CA GLU A 207 19.75 -6.94 24.52
C GLU A 207 19.56 -8.46 24.38
N ASP A 208 18.46 -9.02 24.86
CA ASP A 208 18.19 -10.47 24.94
C ASP A 208 17.54 -11.01 23.66
N THR A 209 18.24 -10.96 22.54
CA THR A 209 17.86 -11.69 21.35
C THR A 209 18.81 -12.85 21.11
N HIS A 210 18.42 -14.03 21.54
CA HIS A 210 19.14 -15.29 21.30
C HIS A 210 19.26 -15.71 19.83
N LEU A 211 18.87 -14.88 18.88
CA LEU A 211 18.89 -15.10 17.43
C LEU A 211 19.82 -14.15 16.66
N ALA A 212 20.65 -13.39 17.34
CA ALA A 212 21.77 -12.76 16.65
C ALA A 212 22.74 -13.88 16.23
N THR A 213 22.94 -14.08 14.95
CA THR A 213 24.01 -14.95 14.42
C THR A 213 25.28 -14.64 15.15
N TYR A 214 25.71 -15.57 16.02
CA TYR A 214 26.93 -15.46 16.77
C TYR A 214 28.11 -15.49 15.79
N THR A 215 28.72 -14.34 15.56
CA THR A 215 29.99 -14.21 14.87
C THR A 215 31.03 -13.86 15.93
N PRO A 216 31.92 -14.80 16.30
CA PRO A 216 32.94 -14.50 17.30
C PRO A 216 33.82 -13.34 16.85
N GLY A 217 34.00 -12.33 17.72
CA GLY A 217 34.96 -11.26 17.55
C GLY A 217 34.50 -9.97 16.90
N LYS A 218 33.27 -9.83 16.45
CA LYS A 218 32.70 -8.52 16.03
C LYS A 218 32.08 -7.78 17.21
N LYS A 219 32.58 -6.56 17.47
CA LYS A 219 31.89 -5.61 18.38
C LYS A 219 30.45 -5.44 17.88
N LYS A 220 29.47 -5.57 18.79
CA LYS A 220 28.06 -5.24 18.51
C LYS A 220 28.00 -3.80 17.98
N GLU A 221 27.73 -3.63 16.70
CA GLU A 221 27.34 -2.32 16.17
C GLU A 221 26.00 -1.96 16.76
N LYS A 222 25.85 -0.76 17.30
CA LYS A 222 24.55 -0.20 17.68
C LYS A 222 23.71 -0.21 16.42
N LYS A 223 22.66 -1.02 16.38
CA LYS A 223 21.74 -1.12 15.25
C LYS A 223 20.76 0.05 15.32
N ASP A 224 21.00 1.02 14.50
CA ASP A 224 20.13 2.17 14.29
C ASP A 224 18.90 1.75 13.49
N ASN A 225 17.71 2.19 13.88
CA ASN A 225 16.45 1.96 13.13
C ASN A 225 16.39 2.92 11.95
N LEU A 226 17.24 2.69 10.95
CA LEU A 226 17.40 3.57 9.80
C LEU A 226 16.40 3.30 8.66
N GLU A 227 15.42 2.40 8.86
CA GLU A 227 14.48 1.99 7.83
C GLU A 227 13.03 2.08 8.30
N VAL A 228 12.13 2.41 7.37
CA VAL A 228 10.67 2.44 7.57
C VAL A 228 10.05 1.28 6.79
N PRO A 229 9.18 0.44 7.38
CA PRO A 229 8.56 -0.67 6.66
C PRO A 229 7.64 -0.22 5.52
N ARG A 230 6.94 0.91 5.70
CA ARG A 230 5.96 1.45 4.75
C ARG A 230 5.80 2.94 4.99
N ILE A 231 5.56 3.71 3.94
CA ILE A 231 5.10 5.09 4.01
C ILE A 231 3.84 5.20 3.16
N GLY A 232 2.70 5.38 3.82
CA GLY A 232 1.42 5.40 3.15
C GLY A 232 0.27 5.89 4.01
N ILE A 233 -0.92 5.59 3.55
CA ILE A 233 -2.18 5.77 4.25
C ILE A 233 -2.98 4.47 4.18
N ARG A 234 -3.95 4.31 5.07
CA ARG A 234 -4.94 3.24 5.00
C ARG A 234 -6.34 3.76 5.32
N PHE A 235 -7.34 3.08 4.83
CA PHE A 235 -8.75 3.37 5.10
C PHE A 235 -9.62 2.16 4.75
N HIS A 236 -10.83 2.13 5.29
CA HIS A 236 -11.83 1.12 4.94
C HIS A 236 -12.88 1.68 3.99
N ILE A 237 -13.31 0.84 3.06
CA ILE A 237 -14.45 1.11 2.18
C ILE A 237 -15.51 0.02 2.36
N PRO A 238 -16.78 0.30 2.01
CA PRO A 238 -17.85 -0.69 2.08
C PRO A 238 -17.54 -1.99 1.34
N GLN A 239 -17.93 -3.11 1.91
CA GLN A 239 -17.67 -4.46 1.37
C GLN A 239 -18.14 -4.66 -0.07
N ASP A 240 -19.23 -4.02 -0.47
CA ASP A 240 -19.79 -4.13 -1.82
C ASP A 240 -18.95 -3.43 -2.88
N MET A 241 -18.01 -2.56 -2.48
CA MET A 241 -17.01 -1.95 -3.37
C MET A 241 -15.76 -2.84 -3.57
N ASN A 242 -15.94 -4.14 -3.65
CA ASN A 242 -14.85 -5.14 -3.70
C ASN A 242 -14.30 -5.43 -5.10
N ILE A 243 -14.85 -4.85 -6.15
CA ILE A 243 -14.30 -5.02 -7.50
C ILE A 243 -13.10 -4.09 -7.66
N VAL A 244 -11.93 -4.67 -7.94
CA VAL A 244 -10.65 -3.98 -8.06
C VAL A 244 -10.20 -4.00 -9.51
N GLU A 245 -10.03 -2.83 -10.12
CA GLU A 245 -9.41 -2.68 -11.43
C GLU A 245 -8.23 -1.72 -11.29
N TYR A 246 -7.06 -2.08 -11.81
CA TYR A 246 -5.87 -1.26 -11.65
C TYR A 246 -4.96 -1.31 -12.88
N PHE A 247 -4.09 -0.31 -12.99
CA PHE A 247 -3.00 -0.25 -13.95
C PHE A 247 -1.68 -0.14 -13.20
N GLY A 248 -0.94 -1.23 -13.18
CA GLY A 248 0.28 -1.41 -12.42
C GLY A 248 0.90 -2.76 -12.70
N ARG A 249 1.83 -3.21 -11.88
CA ARG A 249 2.42 -4.56 -11.98
C ARG A 249 1.46 -5.61 -11.43
N GLY A 250 1.35 -6.73 -12.14
CA GLY A 250 0.45 -7.82 -11.79
C GLY A 250 0.54 -9.00 -12.76
N PRO A 251 -0.50 -9.89 -12.75
CA PRO A 251 -1.69 -9.87 -11.89
C PRO A 251 -1.44 -10.27 -10.43
N GLU A 252 -0.35 -11.01 -10.19
CA GLU A 252 -0.02 -11.55 -8.87
C GLU A 252 0.50 -10.46 -7.91
N GLU A 253 0.52 -10.76 -6.60
CA GLU A 253 1.17 -9.88 -5.65
C GLU A 253 2.65 -9.71 -5.99
N ASN A 254 3.15 -8.52 -5.76
CA ASN A 254 4.54 -8.20 -6.03
C ASN A 254 5.05 -7.11 -5.10
N TYR A 255 6.34 -7.13 -4.84
CA TYR A 255 7.04 -6.24 -3.92
C TYR A 255 8.26 -5.68 -4.60
N ILE A 256 8.80 -4.56 -4.15
CA ILE A 256 9.88 -3.86 -4.84
C ILE A 256 11.16 -4.70 -5.05
N ASP A 257 11.38 -5.71 -4.22
CA ASP A 257 12.47 -6.69 -4.35
C ASP A 257 12.05 -7.99 -5.07
N ARG A 258 10.79 -8.05 -5.53
CA ARG A 258 10.18 -9.24 -6.13
C ARG A 258 9.08 -8.85 -7.15
N ASN A 259 9.38 -7.96 -8.09
CA ASN A 259 8.42 -7.47 -9.07
C ASN A 259 8.89 -7.56 -10.54
N ALA A 260 10.12 -8.01 -10.79
CA ALA A 260 10.65 -8.10 -12.15
C ALA A 260 9.84 -9.04 -13.05
N GLY A 261 9.27 -10.11 -12.48
CA GLY A 261 8.40 -11.05 -13.18
C GLY A 261 6.96 -10.55 -13.41
N SER A 262 6.58 -9.41 -12.83
CA SER A 262 5.22 -8.87 -12.93
C SER A 262 5.17 -7.78 -14.01
N MET A 263 4.39 -7.99 -15.07
CA MET A 263 4.26 -7.01 -16.14
C MET A 263 3.33 -5.86 -15.75
N VAL A 264 3.62 -4.66 -16.28
CA VAL A 264 2.71 -3.54 -16.18
C VAL A 264 1.53 -3.78 -17.13
N GLY A 265 0.33 -3.73 -16.60
CA GLY A 265 -0.89 -3.98 -17.35
C GLY A 265 -2.12 -3.45 -16.66
N ARG A 266 -3.25 -3.50 -17.35
CA ARG A 266 -4.56 -3.23 -16.79
C ARG A 266 -5.17 -4.55 -16.34
N TYR A 267 -5.33 -4.72 -15.05
CA TYR A 267 -5.83 -5.93 -14.42
C TYR A 267 -7.16 -5.68 -13.74
N LYS A 268 -7.97 -6.72 -13.64
CA LYS A 268 -9.24 -6.69 -12.91
C LYS A 268 -9.37 -7.94 -12.05
N THR A 269 -9.72 -7.75 -10.80
CA THR A 269 -9.91 -8.80 -9.80
C THR A 269 -10.98 -8.38 -8.81
N ILE A 270 -11.11 -9.11 -7.71
CA ILE A 270 -11.89 -8.73 -6.53
C ILE A 270 -11.00 -8.77 -5.30
N ALA A 271 -11.34 -8.02 -4.26
CA ALA A 271 -10.57 -7.94 -3.02
C ALA A 271 -10.34 -9.33 -2.40
N ASP A 272 -11.35 -10.20 -2.44
CA ASP A 272 -11.26 -11.57 -1.92
C ASP A 272 -10.19 -12.41 -2.66
N SER A 273 -9.97 -12.16 -3.96
CA SER A 273 -8.97 -12.86 -4.78
C SER A 273 -7.57 -12.23 -4.72
N MET A 274 -7.41 -11.11 -4.05
CA MET A 274 -6.09 -10.51 -3.82
C MET A 274 -5.38 -11.10 -2.61
N TYR A 275 -6.13 -11.75 -1.71
CA TYR A 275 -5.61 -12.46 -0.57
C TYR A 275 -4.78 -13.67 -1.00
N VAL A 276 -3.62 -13.86 -0.37
CA VAL A 276 -2.76 -15.02 -0.56
C VAL A 276 -2.72 -15.81 0.74
N ASP A 277 -3.10 -17.07 0.67
CA ASP A 277 -3.32 -17.98 1.79
C ASP A 277 -2.01 -18.60 2.31
N TYR A 278 -1.06 -17.76 2.69
CA TYR A 278 0.16 -18.22 3.36
C TYR A 278 -0.18 -19.00 4.61
N VAL A 279 0.50 -20.13 4.84
CA VAL A 279 0.28 -21.03 5.99
C VAL A 279 0.27 -20.26 7.31
N ARG A 280 1.23 -19.35 7.45
CA ARG A 280 1.23 -18.33 8.49
C ARG A 280 0.78 -17.01 7.88
N PRO A 281 -0.31 -16.41 8.39
CA PRO A 281 -0.73 -15.11 7.96
C PRO A 281 0.38 -14.07 8.08
N GLN A 282 0.59 -13.31 7.03
CA GLN A 282 1.65 -12.32 6.89
C GLN A 282 1.25 -11.27 5.87
N GLU A 283 2.12 -10.28 5.61
CA GLU A 283 1.93 -9.33 4.50
C GLU A 283 1.66 -10.07 3.20
N ASN A 284 0.59 -9.69 2.52
CA ASN A 284 0.19 -10.27 1.24
C ASN A 284 -0.64 -9.29 0.41
N GLY A 285 -0.87 -9.65 -0.84
CA GLY A 285 -1.78 -8.94 -1.74
C GLY A 285 -1.27 -7.61 -2.27
N HIS A 286 -0.03 -7.20 -1.99
CA HIS A 286 0.52 -5.93 -2.45
C HIS A 286 0.74 -5.89 -3.98
N ARG A 287 0.56 -4.71 -4.58
CA ARG A 287 0.87 -4.40 -5.99
C ARG A 287 1.73 -3.16 -6.06
N THR A 288 2.82 -3.22 -6.82
CA THR A 288 3.75 -2.10 -7.01
C THR A 288 3.54 -1.39 -8.35
N ASP A 289 4.22 -0.25 -8.52
CA ASP A 289 4.22 0.54 -9.76
C ASP A 289 2.81 0.81 -10.31
N THR A 290 1.85 1.06 -9.41
CA THR A 290 0.45 1.30 -9.77
C THR A 290 0.25 2.77 -10.12
N ARG A 291 -0.31 3.03 -11.30
CA ARG A 291 -0.65 4.38 -11.77
C ARG A 291 -2.02 4.79 -11.27
N TRP A 292 -2.90 3.82 -11.16
CA TRP A 292 -4.24 4.02 -10.63
C TRP A 292 -4.87 2.70 -10.21
N VAL A 293 -5.79 2.78 -9.26
CA VAL A 293 -6.67 1.68 -8.86
C VAL A 293 -8.09 2.21 -8.68
N VAL A 294 -9.07 1.44 -9.12
CA VAL A 294 -10.50 1.69 -8.91
C VAL A 294 -11.07 0.58 -8.05
N LEU A 295 -11.75 0.98 -6.99
CA LEU A 295 -12.54 0.09 -6.16
C LEU A 295 -14.02 0.42 -6.40
N SER A 296 -14.80 -0.55 -6.85
CA SER A 296 -16.18 -0.31 -7.30
C SER A 296 -17.14 -1.40 -6.90
N ASP A 297 -18.43 -1.02 -6.86
CA ASP A 297 -19.54 -1.95 -6.71
C ASP A 297 -19.93 -2.58 -8.07
N LYS A 298 -20.90 -3.49 -8.02
CA LYS A 298 -21.43 -4.18 -9.22
C LYS A 298 -22.10 -3.24 -10.23
N SER A 299 -22.53 -2.05 -9.81
CA SER A 299 -23.10 -1.03 -10.70
C SER A 299 -22.02 -0.23 -11.44
N GLY A 300 -20.76 -0.38 -11.05
CA GLY A 300 -19.61 0.38 -11.55
C GLY A 300 -19.42 1.73 -10.87
N ARG A 301 -20.18 2.02 -9.81
CA ARG A 301 -19.92 3.17 -8.94
C ARG A 301 -18.76 2.83 -8.02
N GLY A 302 -17.82 3.75 -7.85
CA GLY A 302 -16.61 3.47 -7.10
C GLY A 302 -15.76 4.68 -6.82
N LEU A 303 -14.57 4.40 -6.28
CA LEU A 303 -13.53 5.35 -5.98
C LEU A 303 -12.29 5.02 -6.81
N LEU A 304 -11.88 5.94 -7.67
CA LEU A 304 -10.59 5.88 -8.35
C LEU A 304 -9.54 6.57 -7.47
N VAL A 305 -8.44 5.89 -7.23
CA VAL A 305 -7.21 6.43 -6.66
C VAL A 305 -6.22 6.57 -7.81
N GLN A 306 -5.96 7.79 -8.26
CA GLN A 306 -5.01 8.09 -9.33
C GLN A 306 -3.71 8.61 -8.71
N ALA A 307 -2.62 7.90 -8.92
CA ALA A 307 -1.31 8.33 -8.46
C ALA A 307 -0.81 9.56 -9.22
N GLU A 308 -0.07 10.42 -8.56
CA GLU A 308 0.69 11.50 -9.21
C GLU A 308 1.83 10.91 -10.07
N ASN A 309 2.58 9.97 -9.50
CA ASN A 309 3.59 9.18 -10.19
C ASN A 309 3.21 7.70 -10.18
N THR A 310 3.70 6.93 -9.23
CA THR A 310 3.30 5.55 -8.97
C THR A 310 3.14 5.33 -7.47
N ILE A 311 2.24 4.42 -7.11
CA ILE A 311 1.96 4.01 -5.74
C ILE A 311 2.07 2.50 -5.62
N GLY A 312 2.23 2.01 -4.39
CA GLY A 312 1.87 0.66 -4.02
C GLY A 312 0.44 0.62 -3.48
N PHE A 313 -0.24 -0.51 -3.56
CA PHE A 313 -1.53 -0.67 -2.90
C PHE A 313 -1.81 -2.11 -2.47
N ASN A 314 -2.63 -2.25 -1.44
CA ASN A 314 -3.34 -3.47 -1.07
C ASN A 314 -4.84 -3.15 -1.04
N ALA A 315 -5.69 -4.14 -1.33
CA ALA A 315 -7.13 -4.07 -1.15
C ALA A 315 -7.62 -5.44 -0.69
N LEU A 316 -7.74 -5.63 0.61
CA LEU A 316 -8.01 -6.91 1.24
C LEU A 316 -9.24 -6.85 2.14
N ARG A 317 -9.89 -8.01 2.35
CA ARG A 317 -11.01 -8.16 3.28
C ARG A 317 -10.57 -8.33 4.74
N ASN A 318 -9.29 -8.06 5.03
CA ASN A 318 -8.67 -8.20 6.33
C ASN A 318 -7.77 -7.01 6.60
N THR A 319 -7.58 -6.68 7.86
CA THR A 319 -6.67 -5.63 8.29
C THR A 319 -5.23 -6.15 8.37
N ILE A 320 -4.27 -5.23 8.41
CA ILE A 320 -2.86 -5.57 8.68
C ILE A 320 -2.75 -6.34 10.00
N GLU A 321 -3.54 -5.97 11.00
CA GLU A 321 -3.56 -6.57 12.33
C GLU A 321 -4.05 -8.03 12.32
N ASP A 322 -4.92 -8.40 11.39
CA ASP A 322 -5.37 -9.79 11.23
C ASP A 322 -4.21 -10.71 10.80
N PHE A 323 -3.21 -10.15 10.11
CA PHE A 323 -2.02 -10.87 9.66
C PHE A 323 -0.82 -10.67 10.59
N ASP A 324 -0.87 -9.73 11.52
CA ASP A 324 0.18 -9.42 12.48
C ASP A 324 -0.20 -9.96 13.86
N ALA A 325 -0.13 -11.27 14.03
CA ALA A 325 -0.30 -11.88 15.34
C ALA A 325 0.90 -11.52 16.22
N GLU A 326 0.76 -10.47 17.06
CA GLU A 326 1.82 -9.94 17.93
C GLU A 326 2.58 -11.01 18.73
N ASP A 327 1.89 -12.08 19.05
CA ASP A 327 2.45 -13.18 19.82
C ASP A 327 3.16 -14.25 19.00
N SER A 328 3.20 -14.07 17.70
CA SER A 328 3.93 -14.99 16.81
C SER A 328 5.45 -14.93 17.01
N SER A 329 5.96 -13.89 17.67
CA SER A 329 7.34 -13.88 18.19
C SER A 329 7.53 -14.88 19.36
N ARG A 330 6.46 -15.51 19.84
CA ARG A 330 6.44 -16.41 21.00
C ARG A 330 6.65 -17.91 20.75
N PRO A 331 6.86 -18.46 19.54
CA PRO A 331 7.18 -19.89 19.46
C PRO A 331 8.34 -20.27 20.38
N TYR A 332 9.27 -19.35 20.62
CA TYR A 332 10.39 -19.55 21.55
C TYR A 332 10.01 -19.35 23.01
N GLN A 333 9.09 -18.42 23.34
CA GLN A 333 8.60 -18.24 24.70
C GLN A 333 7.64 -19.35 25.13
N TRP A 334 6.85 -19.90 24.19
CA TRP A 334 5.97 -21.04 24.45
C TRP A 334 6.73 -22.29 24.92
N ARG A 335 7.91 -22.51 24.38
CA ARG A 335 8.75 -23.67 24.79
C ARG A 335 9.22 -23.60 26.23
N ASN A 336 9.22 -22.43 26.83
CA ASN A 336 9.71 -22.20 28.20
C ASN A 336 8.58 -21.86 29.17
N ARG A 337 7.32 -21.87 28.75
CA ARG A 337 6.15 -21.65 29.64
C ARG A 337 5.65 -22.94 30.27
N SER A 338 5.17 -22.82 31.50
CA SER A 338 4.47 -23.91 32.14
C SER A 338 3.11 -24.18 31.46
N PRO A 339 2.55 -25.40 31.53
CA PRO A 339 1.20 -25.67 31.04
C PRO A 339 0.13 -24.70 31.62
N GLU A 340 0.29 -24.29 32.85
CA GLU A 340 -0.62 -23.35 33.54
C GLU A 340 -0.53 -21.95 32.98
N GLU A 341 0.66 -21.46 32.59
CA GLU A 341 0.82 -20.17 31.92
C GLU A 341 0.22 -20.15 30.53
N ILE A 342 0.28 -21.30 29.81
CA ILE A 342 -0.33 -21.47 28.50
C ILE A 342 -1.86 -21.45 28.63
N GLU A 343 -2.42 -22.21 29.57
CA GLU A 343 -3.85 -22.30 29.83
C GLU A 343 -4.45 -20.96 30.28
N ASN A 344 -3.78 -20.25 31.18
CA ASN A 344 -4.22 -18.92 31.62
C ASN A 344 -4.17 -17.87 30.51
N HIS A 345 -3.18 -17.93 29.63
CA HIS A 345 -3.07 -17.05 28.47
C HIS A 345 -4.23 -17.27 27.47
N ASP A 346 -4.54 -18.50 27.16
CA ASP A 346 -5.64 -18.86 26.26
C ASP A 346 -7.01 -18.45 26.84
N LEU A 347 -7.19 -18.55 28.16
CA LEU A 347 -8.40 -18.08 28.85
C LEU A 347 -8.54 -16.55 28.81
N ASP A 348 -7.45 -15.80 28.94
CA ASP A 348 -7.46 -14.34 28.86
C ASP A 348 -7.68 -13.85 27.42
N GLU A 349 -7.17 -14.53 26.42
CA GLU A 349 -7.44 -14.27 25.01
C GLU A 349 -8.90 -14.55 24.63
N ALA A 350 -9.49 -15.61 25.13
CA ALA A 350 -10.90 -15.91 24.93
C ALA A 350 -11.83 -14.84 25.54
N LYS A 351 -11.40 -14.19 26.63
CA LYS A 351 -12.13 -13.08 27.25
C LYS A 351 -12.03 -11.77 26.47
N ASN A 352 -10.97 -11.56 25.69
CA ASN A 352 -10.71 -10.32 24.95
C ASN A 352 -11.27 -10.32 23.51
N ALA A 353 -12.13 -11.26 23.16
CA ALA A 353 -12.97 -11.30 21.95
C ALA A 353 -12.24 -11.14 20.57
N MET A 354 -10.95 -10.93 20.53
CA MET A 354 -10.17 -10.94 19.28
C MET A 354 -9.38 -12.25 19.18
N ARG A 355 -9.98 -13.21 18.50
CA ARG A 355 -9.29 -14.46 18.14
C ARG A 355 -8.08 -14.09 17.30
N LYS A 356 -6.87 -14.37 17.81
CA LYS A 356 -5.65 -14.15 17.04
C LYS A 356 -5.63 -15.12 15.85
N MET A 357 -5.48 -14.56 14.68
CA MET A 357 -5.41 -15.30 13.43
C MET A 357 -3.97 -15.76 13.18
N THR A 358 -3.57 -16.87 13.81
CA THR A 358 -2.19 -17.38 13.75
C THR A 358 -1.94 -18.38 12.64
N HIS A 359 -3.02 -18.92 12.05
CA HIS A 359 -2.96 -19.90 10.97
C HIS A 359 -3.90 -19.49 9.84
N VAL A 360 -3.64 -19.97 8.65
CA VAL A 360 -4.46 -19.65 7.46
C VAL A 360 -5.95 -19.94 7.68
N ASN A 361 -6.29 -21.00 8.42
CA ASN A 361 -7.69 -21.37 8.71
C ASN A 361 -8.38 -20.44 9.72
N ASP A 362 -7.63 -19.59 10.40
CA ASP A 362 -8.18 -18.62 11.35
C ASP A 362 -8.61 -17.32 10.68
N ILE A 363 -8.14 -17.06 9.45
CA ILE A 363 -8.43 -15.84 8.71
C ILE A 363 -9.90 -15.81 8.31
N ILE A 364 -10.60 -14.78 8.78
CA ILE A 364 -12.03 -14.54 8.50
C ILE A 364 -12.14 -13.19 7.80
N PRO A 365 -12.70 -13.15 6.58
CA PRO A 365 -12.94 -11.88 5.89
C PRO A 365 -13.85 -10.95 6.69
N ARG A 366 -13.50 -9.65 6.73
CA ARG A 366 -14.26 -8.58 7.38
C ARG A 366 -15.39 -8.07 6.48
N ASP A 367 -16.30 -7.28 7.05
CA ASP A 367 -17.45 -6.68 6.34
C ASP A 367 -17.10 -5.39 5.59
N PHE A 368 -15.81 -5.16 5.35
CA PHE A 368 -15.25 -4.03 4.63
C PHE A 368 -14.10 -4.49 3.72
N VAL A 369 -13.57 -3.58 2.94
CA VAL A 369 -12.27 -3.74 2.27
C VAL A 369 -11.30 -2.73 2.87
N GLU A 370 -10.21 -3.22 3.48
CA GLU A 370 -9.08 -2.36 3.85
C GLU A 370 -8.25 -2.04 2.62
N VAL A 371 -8.05 -0.76 2.40
CA VAL A 371 -7.24 -0.23 1.30
C VAL A 371 -6.02 0.45 1.88
N CYS A 372 -4.84 -0.01 1.50
CA CYS A 372 -3.60 0.70 1.72
C CYS A 372 -3.17 1.36 0.41
N VAL A 373 -2.76 2.61 0.49
CA VAL A 373 -2.17 3.37 -0.61
C VAL A 373 -0.83 3.89 -0.13
N ASP A 374 0.24 3.48 -0.79
CA ASP A 374 1.59 3.69 -0.30
C ASP A 374 2.44 4.45 -1.31
N MET A 375 3.22 5.40 -0.83
CA MET A 375 4.37 5.88 -1.58
C MET A 375 5.29 4.71 -1.91
N LYS A 376 5.60 3.92 -0.87
CA LYS A 376 6.49 2.77 -0.98
C LYS A 376 6.32 1.85 0.23
N GLN A 377 6.43 0.55 -0.01
CA GLN A 377 6.63 -0.48 1.01
C GLN A 377 8.01 -1.09 0.79
N GLN A 378 8.76 -1.35 1.87
CA GLN A 378 10.05 -2.03 1.76
C GLN A 378 9.88 -3.46 1.23
N GLY A 379 10.94 -4.03 0.69
CA GLY A 379 10.97 -5.41 0.22
C GLY A 379 10.64 -6.43 1.32
N VAL A 380 10.33 -7.63 0.91
CA VAL A 380 9.93 -8.73 1.80
C VAL A 380 11.07 -9.74 2.04
N ALA A 381 12.23 -9.56 1.41
CA ALA A 381 13.39 -10.45 1.48
C ALA A 381 13.06 -11.89 1.03
N GLY A 382 13.64 -12.91 1.65
CA GLY A 382 13.31 -14.31 1.35
C GLY A 382 14.36 -15.07 0.57
N TYR A 383 15.59 -14.55 0.46
CA TYR A 383 16.71 -15.24 -0.20
C TYR A 383 17.38 -16.30 0.70
N ASP A 384 16.99 -16.41 1.96
CA ASP A 384 17.25 -17.55 2.86
C ASP A 384 16.04 -17.82 3.76
N SER A 385 16.10 -18.89 4.54
CA SER A 385 15.05 -19.30 5.48
C SER A 385 15.35 -18.96 6.94
N TRP A 386 16.40 -18.16 7.20
CA TRP A 386 16.94 -17.89 8.53
C TRP A 386 16.73 -16.48 9.04
N GLY A 387 15.91 -15.68 8.33
CA GLY A 387 15.66 -14.31 8.69
C GLY A 387 16.57 -13.33 7.96
N ALA A 388 16.80 -13.53 6.68
CA ALA A 388 17.47 -12.57 5.83
C ALA A 388 16.79 -11.21 5.91
N LYS A 389 17.56 -10.15 6.09
CA LYS A 389 17.07 -8.79 6.02
C LYS A 389 16.83 -8.40 4.56
N VAL A 390 15.92 -7.46 4.37
CA VAL A 390 15.74 -6.79 3.09
C VAL A 390 17.08 -6.23 2.60
N GLN A 391 17.39 -6.43 1.33
CA GLN A 391 18.59 -5.86 0.70
C GLN A 391 18.55 -4.32 0.76
N PRO A 392 19.68 -3.63 0.99
CA PRO A 392 19.70 -2.16 1.19
C PRO A 392 18.99 -1.36 0.09
N GLY A 393 19.06 -1.80 -1.17
CA GLY A 393 18.40 -1.13 -2.30
C GLY A 393 16.85 -1.18 -2.25
N TYR A 394 16.28 -2.04 -1.42
CA TYR A 394 14.84 -2.25 -1.27
C TYR A 394 14.33 -1.84 0.11
N THR A 395 15.12 -1.12 0.88
CA THR A 395 14.70 -0.48 2.13
C THR A 395 14.18 0.93 1.89
N ILE A 396 13.52 1.51 2.88
CA ILE A 396 13.10 2.92 2.88
C ILE A 396 13.88 3.59 4.02
N PRO A 397 14.88 4.44 3.73
CA PRO A 397 15.64 5.15 4.77
C PRO A 397 14.75 6.02 5.65
N ALA A 398 14.90 5.91 6.98
CA ALA A 398 14.11 6.66 7.95
C ALA A 398 14.61 8.09 8.19
N ASN A 399 15.81 8.43 7.70
CA ASN A 399 16.47 9.72 7.88
C ASN A 399 16.36 10.62 6.64
N GLN A 400 15.36 10.40 5.80
CA GLN A 400 15.10 11.19 4.60
C GLN A 400 13.68 11.73 4.61
N ASN A 401 13.50 12.86 3.95
CA ASN A 401 12.17 13.41 3.68
C ASN A 401 11.58 12.77 2.43
N TYR A 402 10.26 12.58 2.42
CA TYR A 402 9.53 12.02 1.29
C TYR A 402 8.32 12.88 0.98
N GLU A 403 8.06 13.09 -0.31
CA GLU A 403 6.87 13.77 -0.81
C GLU A 403 6.21 12.89 -1.87
N TRP A 404 4.89 12.78 -1.84
CA TRP A 404 4.12 11.99 -2.78
C TRP A 404 2.67 12.46 -2.80
N GLY A 405 1.91 11.99 -3.78
CA GLY A 405 0.53 12.40 -3.90
C GLY A 405 -0.30 11.46 -4.76
N PHE A 406 -1.60 11.60 -4.61
CA PHE A 406 -2.61 10.91 -5.39
C PHE A 406 -3.92 11.69 -5.35
N THR A 407 -4.89 11.28 -6.17
CA THR A 407 -6.19 11.92 -6.21
C THR A 407 -7.29 10.88 -6.03
N PHE A 408 -8.21 11.12 -5.12
CA PHE A 408 -9.49 10.43 -5.04
C PHE A 408 -10.47 11.03 -6.05
N VAL A 409 -10.96 10.19 -6.96
CA VAL A 409 -11.96 10.61 -7.96
C VAL A 409 -13.21 9.75 -7.83
N PRO A 410 -14.36 10.33 -7.45
CA PRO A 410 -15.63 9.63 -7.40
C PRO A 410 -16.07 9.16 -8.79
N ILE A 411 -16.27 7.87 -8.97
CA ILE A 411 -16.70 7.26 -10.22
C ILE A 411 -18.15 6.86 -10.11
N LYS A 412 -18.98 7.27 -11.08
CA LYS A 412 -20.39 6.93 -11.14
C LYS A 412 -20.66 5.69 -12.00
N ALA A 413 -19.82 5.49 -13.01
CA ALA A 413 -19.89 4.36 -13.92
C ALA A 413 -18.50 4.03 -14.47
N LYS A 414 -18.31 2.79 -14.88
CA LYS A 414 -17.01 2.32 -15.41
C LYS A 414 -16.42 3.21 -16.52
N ALA A 415 -17.27 3.79 -17.39
CA ALA A 415 -16.82 4.68 -18.47
C ALA A 415 -16.16 5.99 -17.98
N ASP A 416 -16.40 6.38 -16.73
CA ASP A 416 -15.81 7.59 -16.16
C ASP A 416 -14.32 7.41 -15.83
N VAL A 417 -13.84 6.18 -15.64
CA VAL A 417 -12.43 5.89 -15.31
C VAL A 417 -11.51 6.43 -16.39
N ASP A 418 -11.66 5.97 -17.64
CA ASP A 418 -10.80 6.39 -18.75
C ASP A 418 -10.89 7.88 -19.06
N LYS A 419 -12.02 8.51 -18.74
CA LYS A 419 -12.19 9.95 -18.85
C LYS A 419 -11.38 10.67 -17.77
N SER A 420 -11.46 10.21 -16.53
CA SER A 420 -10.77 10.81 -15.37
C SER A 420 -9.25 10.74 -15.51
N LEU A 421 -8.71 9.65 -16.06
CA LEU A 421 -7.27 9.45 -16.25
C LEU A 421 -6.60 10.48 -17.18
N ARG A 422 -7.37 11.22 -17.96
CA ARG A 422 -6.87 12.27 -18.87
C ARG A 422 -6.52 13.56 -18.16
N TYR A 423 -6.96 13.74 -16.92
CA TYR A 423 -6.81 14.99 -16.19
C TYR A 423 -5.57 14.99 -15.29
N ASP A 424 -5.03 16.19 -15.16
CA ASP A 424 -4.02 16.58 -14.17
C ASP A 424 -4.74 17.39 -13.09
N TYR A 425 -4.84 16.82 -11.89
CA TYR A 425 -5.68 17.32 -10.79
C TYR A 425 -4.96 18.32 -9.87
#